data_cb29258c3ac87a897e2916c52ccde0a2
#
_entry.id   cb29258c3ac87a897e2916c52ccde0a2
#
_cell.length_a   1.000
_cell.length_b   1.000
_cell.length_c   1.000
_cell.angle_alpha   90.00
_cell.angle_beta   90.00
_cell.angle_gamma   90.00
#
_symmetry.space_group_name_H-M   'P 1'
#
loop_
_entity.id
_entity.type
_entity.pdbx_description
1 polymer ?
#
loop_
_entity_poly.entity_id
_entity_poly.type
_entity_poly.pdbx_seq_one_letter_code
_entity_poly.pdbx_strand_id
1 'polypeptide(L)'
;MDKSIFTALNSMQVLKSNQSVTSQNLSNTNVVGFKKDIQANFGSVYLDRQKGIDPRVFALADVGAFDNSQGPLNPSERKLDLAIDGSGFFQVLLPDGRIGFT
;
A
#
# COMPACT_ATOMS: atom_id res chain seq x y z
N MET A 1 -23.84 -14.90 -18.12
CA MET A 1 -23.70 -15.46 -16.77
C MET A 1 -22.27 -15.76 -16.43
N ASP A 2 -21.57 -16.56 -17.20
CA ASP A 2 -20.22 -17.03 -16.83
C ASP A 2 -19.15 -15.95 -16.74
N LYS A 3 -19.39 -14.83 -17.40
CA LYS A 3 -18.43 -13.72 -17.44
C LYS A 3 -18.58 -12.75 -16.26
N SER A 4 -19.73 -12.73 -15.59
CA SER A 4 -19.95 -11.96 -14.37
C SER A 4 -19.20 -12.58 -13.19
N ILE A 5 -18.96 -13.88 -13.21
CA ILE A 5 -18.17 -14.59 -12.20
C ILE A 5 -16.71 -14.09 -12.21
N PHE A 6 -16.12 -13.90 -13.38
CA PHE A 6 -14.77 -13.35 -13.50
C PHE A 6 -14.66 -11.91 -13.00
N THR A 7 -15.67 -11.08 -13.27
CA THR A 7 -15.72 -9.71 -12.75
C THR A 7 -15.83 -9.70 -11.23
N ALA A 8 -16.69 -10.56 -10.68
CA ALA A 8 -16.83 -10.72 -9.24
C ALA A 8 -15.53 -11.23 -8.59
N LEU A 9 -14.88 -12.22 -9.20
CA LEU A 9 -13.60 -12.75 -8.73
C LEU A 9 -12.52 -11.67 -8.72
N ASN A 10 -12.42 -10.86 -9.77
CA ASN A 10 -11.48 -9.76 -9.84
C ASN A 10 -11.71 -8.74 -8.69
N SER A 11 -12.97 -8.37 -8.45
CA SER A 11 -13.32 -7.46 -7.35
C SER A 11 -12.96 -8.05 -5.99
N MET A 12 -13.19 -9.34 -5.81
CA MET A 12 -12.80 -10.04 -4.57
C MET A 12 -11.27 -10.07 -4.36
N GLN A 13 -10.51 -10.23 -5.42
CA GLN A 13 -9.03 -10.19 -5.36
C GLN A 13 -8.53 -8.81 -4.95
N VAL A 14 -9.12 -7.75 -5.49
CA VAL A 14 -8.76 -6.37 -5.13
C VAL A 14 -9.12 -6.09 -3.66
N LEU A 15 -10.30 -6.52 -3.21
CA LEU A 15 -10.70 -6.41 -1.80
C LEU A 15 -9.77 -7.18 -0.87
N LYS A 16 -9.36 -8.38 -1.26
CA LYS A 16 -8.40 -9.18 -0.49
C LYS A 16 -7.05 -8.50 -0.38
N SER A 17 -6.58 -7.88 -1.46
CA SER A 17 -5.34 -7.10 -1.46
C SER A 17 -5.43 -5.91 -0.50
N ASN A 18 -6.52 -5.14 -0.56
CA ASN A 18 -6.75 -4.02 0.35
C ASN A 18 -6.86 -4.46 1.82
N GLN A 19 -7.49 -5.60 2.07
CA GLN A 19 -7.54 -6.18 3.41
C GLN A 19 -6.15 -6.55 3.94
N SER A 20 -5.28 -7.08 3.08
CA SER A 20 -3.89 -7.39 3.44
C SER A 20 -3.11 -6.12 3.81
N VAL A 21 -3.24 -5.06 3.02
CA VAL A 21 -2.63 -3.74 3.31
C VAL A 21 -3.13 -3.18 4.63
N THR A 22 -4.44 -3.22 4.86
CA THR A 22 -5.05 -2.75 6.12
C THR A 22 -4.54 -3.54 7.31
N SER A 23 -4.45 -4.86 7.19
CA SER A 23 -3.93 -5.74 8.25
C SER A 23 -2.47 -5.44 8.57
N GLN A 24 -1.67 -5.22 7.55
CA GLN A 24 -0.25 -4.86 7.71
C GLN A 24 -0.09 -3.50 8.40
N ASN A 25 -0.83 -2.50 7.97
CA ASN A 25 -0.82 -1.18 8.59
C ASN A 25 -1.27 -1.24 10.05
N LEU A 26 -2.34 -2.00 10.33
CA LEU A 26 -2.85 -2.17 11.68
C LEU A 26 -1.85 -2.89 12.60
N SER A 27 -1.21 -3.93 12.10
CA SER A 27 -0.20 -4.68 12.86
C SER A 27 1.02 -3.83 13.24
N ASN A 28 1.31 -2.80 12.46
CA ASN A 28 2.46 -1.92 12.65
C ASN A 28 2.09 -0.54 13.22
N THR A 29 0.89 -0.40 13.78
CA THR A 29 0.41 0.90 14.32
C THR A 29 1.32 1.45 15.43
N ASN A 30 1.92 0.57 16.24
CA ASN A 30 2.79 0.94 17.36
C ASN A 30 4.28 0.93 16.98
N VAL A 31 4.63 0.66 15.74
CA VAL A 31 6.02 0.65 15.28
C VAL A 31 6.46 2.07 14.99
N VAL A 32 7.51 2.52 15.67
CA VAL A 32 8.10 3.86 15.46
C VAL A 32 8.73 3.92 14.07
N GLY A 33 8.43 4.99 13.33
CA GLY A 33 8.99 5.21 11.99
C GLY A 33 8.36 4.37 10.88
N PHE A 34 7.32 3.61 11.16
CA PHE A 34 6.63 2.83 10.14
C PHE A 34 5.93 3.74 9.13
N LYS A 35 6.19 3.50 7.85
CA LYS A 35 5.51 4.16 6.74
C LYS A 35 4.38 3.27 6.26
N LYS A 36 3.14 3.71 6.43
CA LYS A 36 1.97 2.92 6.03
C LYS A 36 1.89 2.77 4.52
N ASP A 37 1.48 1.61 4.08
CA ASP A 37 1.13 1.39 2.68
C ASP A 37 -0.21 2.06 2.35
N ILE A 38 -0.27 2.70 1.20
CA ILE A 38 -1.50 3.32 0.69
C ILE A 38 -2.30 2.23 -0.02
N GLN A 39 -3.59 2.15 0.31
CA GLN A 39 -4.49 1.23 -0.35
C GLN A 39 -4.62 1.58 -1.84
N ALA A 40 -4.68 0.55 -2.66
CA ALA A 40 -4.96 0.72 -4.06
C ALA A 40 -6.35 1.35 -4.25
N ASN A 41 -6.41 2.39 -5.05
CA ASN A 41 -7.68 2.98 -5.43
C ASN A 41 -8.45 2.04 -6.34
N PHE A 42 -9.75 1.90 -6.08
CA PHE A 42 -10.64 1.22 -7.01
C PHE A 42 -10.86 2.12 -8.23
N GLY A 43 -10.17 1.81 -9.32
CA GLY A 43 -10.54 2.31 -10.63
C GLY A 43 -11.50 1.31 -11.30
N SER A 44 -12.51 1.81 -11.97
CA SER A 44 -13.34 1.00 -12.85
C SER A 44 -12.96 1.28 -14.31
N VAL A 45 -12.60 0.24 -15.04
CA VAL A 45 -12.35 0.36 -16.47
C VAL A 45 -13.57 -0.16 -17.22
N TYR A 46 -14.12 0.72 -18.03
CA TYR A 46 -15.20 0.41 -18.94
C TYR A 46 -14.60 -0.20 -20.22
N LEU A 47 -14.82 -1.47 -20.44
CA LEU A 47 -14.46 -2.11 -21.69
C LEU A 47 -15.64 -2.00 -22.65
N ASP A 48 -15.67 -0.90 -23.41
CA ASP A 48 -16.61 -0.74 -24.51
C ASP A 48 -16.09 -1.48 -25.74
N ARG A 49 -16.74 -2.57 -26.08
CA ARG A 49 -16.58 -3.15 -27.40
C ARG A 49 -17.68 -2.60 -28.30
N GLN A 50 -17.31 -1.85 -29.31
CA GLN A 50 -18.19 -1.19 -30.29
C GLN A 50 -19.21 -2.08 -31.00
N LYS A 51 -19.42 -3.32 -30.59
CA LYS A 51 -20.43 -4.21 -31.11
C LYS A 51 -21.05 -5.08 -30.01
N GLY A 52 -22.14 -4.63 -29.47
CA GLY A 52 -23.33 -5.48 -29.21
C GLY A 52 -23.32 -6.38 -27.99
N ILE A 53 -22.43 -6.25 -26.99
CA ILE A 53 -22.48 -7.04 -25.76
C ILE A 53 -22.14 -6.13 -24.56
N ASP A 54 -22.89 -6.31 -23.49
CA ASP A 54 -22.88 -5.50 -22.29
C ASP A 54 -21.48 -5.00 -21.85
N PRO A 55 -21.36 -3.71 -21.57
CA PRO A 55 -20.13 -3.13 -21.07
C PRO A 55 -19.73 -3.80 -19.75
N ARG A 56 -18.48 -4.21 -19.65
CA ARG A 56 -17.94 -4.81 -18.44
C ARG A 56 -17.08 -3.82 -17.71
N VAL A 57 -17.30 -3.74 -16.42
CA VAL A 57 -16.51 -2.92 -15.54
C VAL A 57 -15.58 -3.84 -14.75
N PHE A 58 -14.28 -3.69 -14.93
CA PHE A 58 -13.28 -4.37 -14.13
C PHE A 58 -12.76 -3.45 -13.05
N ALA A 59 -12.55 -4.00 -11.87
CA ALA A 59 -11.83 -3.30 -10.83
C ALA A 59 -10.33 -3.33 -11.17
N LEU A 60 -9.72 -2.16 -11.21
CA LEU A 60 -8.27 -2.01 -11.29
C LEU A 60 -7.74 -1.64 -9.91
N ALA A 61 -6.73 -2.37 -9.48
CA ALA A 61 -5.91 -1.96 -8.36
C ALA A 61 -4.68 -1.23 -8.91
N ASP A 62 -4.54 0.02 -8.53
CA ASP A 62 -3.31 0.75 -8.78
C ASP A 62 -2.20 0.22 -7.87
N VAL A 63 -0.97 0.23 -8.36
CA VAL A 63 0.16 -0.26 -7.57
C VAL A 63 0.32 0.63 -6.34
N GLY A 64 0.25 0.00 -5.17
CA GLY A 64 0.33 0.70 -3.90
C GLY A 64 1.64 1.48 -3.74
N ALA A 65 1.53 2.70 -3.26
CA ALA A 65 2.63 3.50 -2.78
C ALA A 65 2.62 3.52 -1.24
N PHE A 66 3.70 3.91 -0.64
CA PHE A 66 3.73 4.16 0.80
C PHE A 66 3.55 5.65 1.10
N ASP A 67 2.97 5.94 2.24
CA ASP A 67 2.80 7.30 2.72
C ASP A 67 4.12 7.80 3.32
N ASN A 68 4.72 8.79 2.67
CA ASN A 68 5.98 9.38 3.12
C ASN A 68 5.78 10.63 4.00
N SER A 69 4.57 10.90 4.46
CA SER A 69 4.33 11.98 5.40
C SER A 69 5.07 11.75 6.72
N GLN A 70 5.47 12.85 7.34
CA GLN A 70 6.14 12.79 8.63
C GLN A 70 5.15 12.52 9.74
N GLY A 71 5.50 11.56 10.63
CA GLY A 71 4.77 11.32 11.86
C GLY A 71 5.17 12.27 13.00
N PRO A 72 4.52 12.18 14.15
CA PRO A 72 4.88 12.97 15.31
C PRO A 72 6.27 12.60 15.83
N LEU A 73 7.05 13.60 16.21
CA LEU A 73 8.33 13.42 16.88
C LEU A 73 8.10 13.32 18.39
N ASN A 74 8.44 12.19 18.97
CA ASN A 74 8.33 11.96 20.39
C ASN A 74 9.72 12.12 21.04
N PRO A 75 9.90 13.08 21.95
CA PRO A 75 11.16 13.22 22.66
C PRO A 75 11.41 11.98 23.53
N SER A 76 12.62 11.46 23.48
CA SER A 76 13.09 10.41 24.39
C SER A 76 14.24 10.93 25.23
N GLU A 77 14.43 10.37 26.43
CA GLU A 77 15.54 10.76 27.30
C GLU A 77 16.83 10.00 26.97
N ARG A 78 16.83 9.15 25.95
CA ARG A 78 18.00 8.35 25.56
C ARG A 78 18.87 9.11 24.56
N LYS A 79 20.18 9.17 24.86
CA LYS A 79 21.14 9.97 24.08
C LYS A 79 21.43 9.46 22.67
N LEU A 80 21.10 8.19 22.37
CA LEU A 80 21.38 7.56 21.08
C LEU A 80 20.14 7.45 20.19
N ASP A 81 19.01 7.95 20.62
CA ASP A 81 17.82 7.99 19.82
C ASP A 81 17.91 9.15 18.82
N LEU A 82 17.75 8.83 17.56
CA LEU A 82 17.80 9.79 16.47
C LEU A 82 16.47 9.78 15.72
N ALA A 83 16.03 10.95 15.33
CA ALA A 83 14.85 11.11 14.48
C ALA A 83 15.15 12.06 13.33
N ILE A 84 14.59 11.78 12.18
CA ILE A 84 14.66 12.66 11.01
C ILE A 84 13.50 13.64 11.08
N ASP A 85 13.79 14.93 11.06
CA ASP A 85 12.79 15.98 10.89
C ASP A 85 12.73 16.38 9.43
N GLY A 86 11.65 15.98 8.76
CA GLY A 86 11.47 16.17 7.32
C GLY A 86 11.47 14.87 6.52
N SER A 87 11.66 14.99 5.21
CA SER A 87 11.72 13.83 4.32
C SER A 87 13.12 13.22 4.32
N GLY A 88 13.20 11.94 4.53
CA GLY A 88 14.47 11.22 4.45
C GLY A 88 14.38 9.83 5.07
N PHE A 89 15.46 9.09 4.92
CA PHE A 89 15.60 7.75 5.45
C PHE A 89 16.99 7.57 6.03
N PHE A 90 17.09 6.75 7.06
CA PHE A 90 18.39 6.32 7.55
C PHE A 90 18.97 5.25 6.62
N GLN A 91 20.24 5.38 6.30
CA GLN A 91 20.98 4.37 5.57
C GLN A 91 21.56 3.36 6.56
N VAL A 92 21.24 2.10 6.37
CA VAL A 92 21.71 1.02 7.25
C VAL A 92 22.42 -0.05 6.44
N LEU A 93 23.44 -0.65 7.03
CA LEU A 93 24.14 -1.78 6.46
C LEU A 93 23.46 -3.07 6.92
N LEU A 94 22.97 -3.85 5.97
CA LEU A 94 22.36 -5.15 6.23
C LEU A 94 23.44 -6.22 6.53
N PRO A 95 23.10 -7.29 7.26
CA PRO A 95 24.04 -8.35 7.58
C PRO A 95 24.67 -9.06 6.37
N ASP A 96 23.99 -9.00 5.20
CA ASP A 96 24.48 -9.54 3.93
C ASP A 96 25.40 -8.59 3.15
N GLY A 97 25.76 -7.44 3.73
CA GLY A 97 26.62 -6.43 3.13
C GLY A 97 25.92 -5.44 2.19
N ARG A 98 24.61 -5.57 1.98
CA ARG A 98 23.82 -4.61 1.19
C ARG A 98 23.45 -3.38 2.01
N ILE A 99 23.23 -2.28 1.33
CA ILE A 99 22.74 -1.05 1.93
C ILE A 99 21.19 -1.07 1.87
N GLY A 100 20.57 -0.83 3.01
CA GLY A 100 19.12 -0.65 3.14
C GLY A 100 18.79 0.74 3.65
N PHE A 101 17.53 1.11 3.50
CA PHE A 101 16.99 2.37 4.01
C PHE A 101 15.83 2.08 4.97
N THR A 102 15.73 2.86 6.06
CA THR A 102 14.69 2.70 7.07
C THR A 102 14.26 4.06 7.63
#